data_f2974a10e24f5ff19a728649fb7bf6e1
#
_entry.id   f2974a10e24f5ff19a728649fb7bf6e1
#
_cell.length_a   1.000
_cell.length_b   1.000
_cell.length_c   1.000
_cell.angle_alpha   90.00
_cell.angle_beta   90.00
_cell.angle_gamma   90.00
#
_symmetry.space_group_name_H-M   'P 1'
#
loop_
_entity.id
_entity.type
_entity.pdbx_description
1 polymer ?
#
loop_
_entity_poly.entity_id
_entity_poly.type
_entity_poly.pdbx_seq_one_letter_code
_entity_poly.pdbx_strand_id
1 'polypeptide(L)'
;MKKIKKLFIILFAISFASQVLAKDPPASFADLAEKLMPSVVNISTTTTVTTNSNPFPGFQFPPGSPFEDMFKEFGTPQTRKSAALGSGFIIEESGIVITNNHVIQNAEDILVRVDGDKEYKATVVGADPLSDIAVLQIDSKEKFTPVKFGNSDQARIGDWVIAIGNPFGLGGTVTAGIISARNRSIGLSRYEDYIQTDASINSGNSGGPLFDMNGDVIGINTAILGKGGSIGIGFSIPSNDAKKVVNQLIEFGETKRGWLGVRIQVVSEEIAEVEKLDEPRGALVASVAENSPSDKAGIKAGDIILEFNNTKIKEMKELPIIVAQTEVGKTVDVKIWRNKREINKKIKLGRLETSEDFKVEKKETKEETPEVSEIKSLKIIVRPLNNKDIEQRKLPNQTTGLVITNIGKNSPVDYLNVGDVIVEAQKKKIKSTKDFEDILGTVLKSNQKTILIVIYNNQNQRRYIGVKLD
;
A
#
# COMPACT_ATOMS: atom_id res chain seq x y z
N MET A 1 -12.80 -58.71 43.29
CA MET A 1 -13.39 -58.10 42.03
C MET A 1 -13.51 -56.62 42.06
N LYS A 2 -13.97 -55.90 43.11
CA LYS A 2 -14.09 -54.41 43.13
C LYS A 2 -12.75 -53.71 43.07
N LYS A 3 -11.65 -54.19 43.56
CA LYS A 3 -10.31 -53.56 43.49
C LYS A 3 -9.69 -53.66 42.08
N ILE A 4 -9.91 -54.79 41.40
CA ILE A 4 -9.43 -54.98 40.00
C ILE A 4 -10.17 -54.08 39.03
N LYS A 5 -11.49 -53.87 39.19
CA LYS A 5 -12.28 -52.91 38.36
C LYS A 5 -11.81 -51.46 38.54
N LYS A 6 -11.43 -51.02 39.75
CA LYS A 6 -10.89 -49.70 39.99
C LYS A 6 -9.51 -49.51 39.33
N LEU A 7 -8.68 -50.55 39.35
CA LEU A 7 -7.35 -50.51 38.70
C LEU A 7 -7.49 -50.40 37.16
N PHE A 8 -8.43 -51.13 36.56
CA PHE A 8 -8.71 -51.06 35.13
C PHE A 8 -9.28 -49.70 34.71
N ILE A 9 -10.13 -49.05 35.52
CA ILE A 9 -10.66 -47.71 35.24
C ILE A 9 -9.54 -46.68 35.35
N ILE A 10 -8.59 -46.78 36.25
CA ILE A 10 -7.46 -45.87 36.37
C ILE A 10 -6.48 -46.07 35.20
N LEU A 11 -6.19 -47.29 34.77
CA LEU A 11 -5.36 -47.58 33.59
C LEU A 11 -6.03 -47.08 32.31
N PHE A 12 -7.35 -47.20 32.17
CA PHE A 12 -8.10 -46.71 31.02
C PHE A 12 -8.18 -45.17 30.99
N ALA A 13 -8.25 -44.51 32.15
CA ALA A 13 -8.21 -43.03 32.24
C ALA A 13 -6.80 -42.47 31.92
N ILE A 14 -5.73 -43.19 32.22
CA ILE A 14 -4.35 -42.81 31.86
C ILE A 14 -4.10 -43.00 30.34
N SER A 15 -4.74 -44.01 29.73
CA SER A 15 -4.64 -44.23 28.26
C SER A 15 -5.35 -43.17 27.42
N PHE A 16 -6.26 -42.41 27.99
CA PHE A 16 -6.95 -41.27 27.31
C PHE A 16 -6.36 -39.91 27.62
N ALA A 17 -5.27 -39.82 28.37
CA ALA A 17 -4.44 -38.62 28.33
C ALA A 17 -3.83 -38.57 26.93
N SER A 18 -4.58 -38.00 25.97
CA SER A 18 -4.07 -37.60 24.67
C SER A 18 -2.83 -36.77 24.96
N GLN A 19 -1.66 -37.34 24.74
CA GLN A 19 -0.44 -36.56 24.71
C GLN A 19 -0.69 -35.52 23.65
N VAL A 20 -0.96 -34.30 24.06
CA VAL A 20 -0.75 -33.12 23.21
C VAL A 20 0.76 -33.10 23.02
N LEU A 21 1.23 -33.89 22.04
CA LEU A 21 2.60 -33.85 21.57
C LEU A 21 2.72 -32.46 20.96
N ALA A 22 3.30 -31.55 21.73
CA ALA A 22 3.85 -30.33 21.14
C ALA A 22 4.78 -30.83 20.03
N LYS A 23 4.54 -30.37 18.79
CA LYS A 23 5.46 -30.67 17.69
C LYS A 23 6.83 -30.12 18.10
N ASP A 24 7.82 -30.95 18.18
CA ASP A 24 9.20 -30.52 18.40
C ASP A 24 9.58 -29.49 17.30
N PRO A 25 10.38 -28.48 17.64
CA PRO A 25 10.90 -27.58 16.62
C PRO A 25 11.68 -28.39 15.58
N PRO A 26 11.66 -28.00 14.30
CA PRO A 26 12.40 -28.70 13.26
C PRO A 26 13.89 -28.72 13.61
N ALA A 27 14.52 -29.88 13.49
CA ALA A 27 15.94 -30.06 13.78
C ALA A 27 16.81 -29.23 12.79
N SER A 28 16.35 -29.06 11.55
CA SER A 28 16.97 -28.27 10.52
C SER A 28 15.92 -27.86 9.49
N PHE A 29 16.18 -26.73 8.80
CA PHE A 29 15.40 -26.29 7.63
C PHE A 29 16.13 -26.62 6.32
N ALA A 30 17.32 -27.24 6.35
CA ALA A 30 18.21 -27.38 5.20
C ALA A 30 17.56 -28.16 4.04
N ASP A 31 17.03 -29.35 4.33
CA ASP A 31 16.43 -30.21 3.29
C ASP A 31 15.21 -29.53 2.62
N LEU A 32 14.42 -28.82 3.44
CA LEU A 32 13.25 -28.08 2.93
C LEU A 32 13.68 -26.89 2.08
N ALA A 33 14.68 -26.15 2.53
CA ALA A 33 15.25 -25.04 1.77
C ALA A 33 15.84 -25.48 0.44
N GLU A 34 16.67 -26.54 0.42
CA GLU A 34 17.27 -27.12 -0.80
C GLU A 34 16.19 -27.49 -1.81
N LYS A 35 15.11 -28.12 -1.36
CA LYS A 35 13.97 -28.50 -2.22
C LYS A 35 13.24 -27.30 -2.82
N LEU A 36 13.10 -26.20 -2.08
CA LEU A 36 12.23 -25.07 -2.45
C LEU A 36 12.98 -23.94 -3.19
N MET A 37 14.28 -23.79 -2.93
CA MET A 37 15.09 -22.73 -3.55
C MET A 37 15.00 -22.68 -5.09
N PRO A 38 14.97 -23.79 -5.83
CA PRO A 38 14.87 -23.76 -7.29
C PRO A 38 13.58 -23.12 -7.83
N SER A 39 12.55 -23.01 -7.00
CA SER A 39 11.29 -22.36 -7.38
C SER A 39 11.25 -20.86 -7.06
N VAL A 40 12.24 -20.35 -6.31
CA VAL A 40 12.31 -18.94 -5.91
C VAL A 40 13.26 -18.20 -6.84
N VAL A 41 12.76 -17.11 -7.42
CA VAL A 41 13.46 -16.36 -8.46
C VAL A 41 13.86 -14.98 -7.97
N ASN A 42 14.94 -14.44 -8.55
CA ASN A 42 15.25 -13.02 -8.48
C ASN A 42 14.54 -12.30 -9.62
N ILE A 43 13.99 -11.13 -9.32
CA ILE A 43 13.39 -10.24 -10.31
C ILE A 43 14.18 -8.96 -10.35
N SER A 44 14.72 -8.66 -11.52
CA SER A 44 15.43 -7.41 -11.81
C SER A 44 14.61 -6.59 -12.80
N THR A 45 14.35 -5.34 -12.47
CA THR A 45 13.61 -4.42 -13.32
C THR A 45 14.47 -3.24 -13.70
N THR A 46 14.33 -2.76 -14.92
CA THR A 46 15.00 -1.56 -15.39
C THR A 46 13.96 -0.49 -15.66
N THR A 47 14.19 0.69 -15.10
CA THR A 47 13.37 1.89 -15.30
C THR A 47 14.27 3.03 -15.74
N THR A 48 13.89 3.75 -16.76
CA THR A 48 14.59 4.94 -17.24
C THR A 48 14.12 6.15 -16.44
N VAL A 49 14.97 6.66 -15.55
CA VAL A 49 14.70 7.89 -14.79
C VAL A 49 15.42 9.04 -15.46
N THR A 50 14.65 9.97 -16.05
CA THR A 50 15.19 11.21 -16.58
C THR A 50 15.29 12.23 -15.43
N THR A 51 16.48 12.41 -14.90
CA THR A 51 16.73 13.43 -13.88
C THR A 51 17.15 14.72 -14.58
N ASN A 52 16.32 15.73 -14.55
CA ASN A 52 16.70 17.11 -14.92
C ASN A 52 17.57 17.67 -13.78
N SER A 53 18.76 17.18 -13.64
CA SER A 53 19.74 17.76 -12.73
C SER A 53 20.53 18.85 -13.48
N ASN A 54 19.97 20.05 -13.52
CA ASN A 54 20.78 21.23 -13.70
C ASN A 54 21.35 21.59 -12.32
N PRO A 55 22.65 21.33 -12.04
CA PRO A 55 23.24 21.65 -10.73
C PRO A 55 23.24 23.15 -10.43
N PHE A 56 22.92 23.98 -11.44
CA PHE A 56 22.85 25.44 -11.31
C PHE A 56 21.64 25.98 -12.09
N PRO A 57 20.40 25.80 -11.59
CA PRO A 57 19.22 26.37 -12.24
C PRO A 57 19.34 27.91 -12.28
N GLY A 58 19.37 28.48 -13.47
CA GLY A 58 19.40 29.93 -13.67
C GLY A 58 20.76 30.54 -13.92
N PHE A 59 21.84 29.79 -13.99
CA PHE A 59 23.14 30.31 -14.39
C PHE A 59 23.31 30.15 -15.90
N GLN A 60 23.27 31.27 -16.64
CA GLN A 60 23.65 31.35 -18.06
C GLN A 60 25.07 31.90 -18.15
N PHE A 61 25.98 31.14 -18.71
CA PHE A 61 27.33 31.61 -18.98
C PHE A 61 27.31 32.51 -20.22
N PRO A 62 28.13 33.56 -20.29
CA PRO A 62 28.28 34.36 -21.49
C PRO A 62 28.65 33.47 -22.69
N PRO A 63 28.05 33.70 -23.89
CA PRO A 63 28.39 32.94 -25.09
C PRO A 63 29.87 33.00 -25.39
N GLY A 64 30.49 31.84 -25.62
CA GLY A 64 31.96 31.74 -25.89
C GLY A 64 32.83 31.61 -24.66
N SER A 65 32.28 31.41 -23.44
CA SER A 65 33.04 31.09 -22.24
C SER A 65 33.67 29.69 -22.33
N PRO A 66 34.94 29.46 -21.92
CA PRO A 66 35.59 28.14 -21.86
C PRO A 66 34.82 27.13 -21.00
N PHE A 67 33.90 27.60 -20.18
CA PHE A 67 33.08 26.76 -19.28
C PHE A 67 31.72 26.42 -19.90
N GLU A 68 31.32 27.06 -21.02
CA GLU A 68 30.02 26.82 -21.67
C GLU A 68 29.86 25.37 -22.12
N ASP A 69 30.88 24.78 -22.74
CA ASP A 69 30.85 23.41 -23.23
C ASP A 69 30.95 22.38 -22.10
N MET A 70 31.73 22.68 -21.07
CA MET A 70 31.82 21.83 -19.87
C MET A 70 30.48 21.80 -19.11
N PHE A 71 29.73 22.91 -19.07
CA PHE A 71 28.45 22.97 -18.38
C PHE A 71 27.26 22.57 -19.25
N LYS A 72 27.36 22.62 -20.60
CA LYS A 72 26.41 21.98 -21.50
C LYS A 72 26.36 20.46 -21.28
N GLU A 73 27.52 19.84 -20.99
CA GLU A 73 27.63 18.41 -20.68
C GLU A 73 26.93 18.06 -19.34
N PHE A 74 26.96 18.96 -18.34
CA PHE A 74 26.26 18.82 -17.05
C PHE A 74 24.78 19.21 -17.11
N GLY A 75 24.34 19.98 -18.10
CA GLY A 75 22.95 20.44 -18.26
C GLY A 75 22.09 19.54 -19.15
N THR A 76 22.65 18.52 -19.78
CA THR A 76 21.87 17.52 -20.51
C THR A 76 21.11 16.65 -19.53
N PRO A 77 19.80 16.39 -19.79
CA PRO A 77 19.03 15.44 -19.00
C PRO A 77 19.78 14.11 -18.99
N GLN A 78 20.37 13.76 -17.86
CA GLN A 78 21.01 12.44 -17.72
C GLN A 78 19.93 11.41 -17.47
N THR A 79 19.68 10.64 -18.50
CA THR A 79 18.85 9.45 -18.42
C THR A 79 19.65 8.37 -17.69
N ARG A 80 19.32 8.10 -16.44
CA ARG A 80 19.90 6.99 -15.67
C ARG A 80 18.94 5.82 -15.69
N LYS A 81 19.44 4.64 -16.06
CA LYS A 81 18.74 3.39 -15.81
C LYS A 81 18.85 3.08 -14.31
N SER A 82 17.73 3.04 -13.64
CA SER A 82 17.60 2.56 -12.26
C SER A 82 17.16 1.12 -12.29
N ALA A 83 17.81 0.25 -11.54
CA ALA A 83 17.43 -1.14 -11.37
C ALA A 83 16.75 -1.29 -9.99
N ALA A 84 15.57 -1.90 -9.95
CA ALA A 84 14.96 -2.40 -8.74
C ALA A 84 15.11 -3.92 -8.69
N LEU A 85 15.26 -4.45 -7.48
CA LEU A 85 15.47 -5.87 -7.23
C LEU A 85 14.42 -6.38 -6.26
N GLY A 86 13.86 -7.54 -6.56
CA GLY A 86 12.92 -8.25 -5.70
C GLY A 86 13.01 -9.75 -5.90
N SER A 87 12.12 -10.46 -5.26
CA SER A 87 11.95 -11.90 -5.39
C SER A 87 10.59 -12.24 -6.00
N GLY A 88 10.47 -13.47 -6.46
CA GLY A 88 9.23 -14.09 -6.86
C GLY A 88 9.31 -15.59 -6.71
N PHE A 89 8.26 -16.29 -7.08
CA PHE A 89 8.24 -17.74 -7.08
C PHE A 89 7.39 -18.30 -8.22
N ILE A 90 7.79 -19.45 -8.73
CA ILE A 90 7.17 -20.13 -9.85
C ILE A 90 6.03 -21.00 -9.35
N ILE A 91 4.85 -20.90 -9.97
CA ILE A 91 3.67 -21.68 -9.61
C ILE A 91 3.24 -22.69 -10.67
N GLU A 92 3.80 -22.60 -11.88
CA GLU A 92 3.53 -23.52 -12.99
C GLU A 92 4.82 -23.89 -13.75
N GLU A 93 4.91 -25.12 -14.25
CA GLU A 93 6.04 -25.57 -15.08
C GLU A 93 6.26 -24.71 -16.33
N SER A 94 5.21 -24.02 -16.80
CA SER A 94 5.23 -23.08 -17.93
C SER A 94 5.99 -21.78 -17.63
N GLY A 95 6.37 -21.53 -16.37
CA GLY A 95 7.08 -20.31 -15.96
C GLY A 95 6.15 -19.15 -15.57
N ILE A 96 4.99 -19.44 -15.02
CA ILE A 96 4.18 -18.42 -14.33
C ILE A 96 4.85 -18.10 -12.99
N VAL A 97 5.17 -16.83 -12.80
CA VAL A 97 5.84 -16.28 -11.60
C VAL A 97 4.93 -15.32 -10.88
N ILE A 98 4.89 -15.43 -9.56
CA ILE A 98 4.20 -14.50 -8.68
C ILE A 98 5.22 -13.60 -7.98
N THR A 99 4.90 -12.32 -7.87
CA THR A 99 5.69 -11.32 -7.16
C THR A 99 4.80 -10.19 -6.62
N ASN A 100 5.38 -9.18 -6.00
CA ASN A 100 4.66 -7.97 -5.65
C ASN A 100 4.56 -6.99 -6.83
N ASN A 101 3.46 -6.24 -6.88
CA ASN A 101 3.28 -5.20 -7.88
C ASN A 101 4.35 -4.10 -7.76
N HIS A 102 4.71 -3.69 -6.52
CA HIS A 102 5.71 -2.63 -6.32
C HIS A 102 7.11 -3.03 -6.86
N VAL A 103 7.43 -4.33 -6.97
CA VAL A 103 8.70 -4.82 -7.55
C VAL A 103 8.79 -4.51 -9.04
N ILE A 104 7.66 -4.57 -9.76
CA ILE A 104 7.60 -4.40 -11.22
C ILE A 104 6.99 -3.07 -11.66
N GLN A 105 6.61 -2.22 -10.71
CA GLN A 105 5.95 -0.96 -11.00
C GLN A 105 6.87 -0.05 -11.83
N ASN A 106 6.33 0.48 -12.95
CA ASN A 106 7.05 1.33 -13.90
C ASN A 106 8.26 0.66 -14.59
N ALA A 107 8.38 -0.67 -14.55
CA ALA A 107 9.44 -1.39 -15.24
C ALA A 107 9.27 -1.31 -16.77
N GLU A 108 10.35 -0.97 -17.48
CA GLU A 108 10.43 -1.04 -18.94
C GLU A 108 10.84 -2.46 -19.39
N ASP A 109 11.79 -3.05 -18.67
CA ASP A 109 12.24 -4.43 -18.88
C ASP A 109 12.18 -5.19 -17.54
N ILE A 110 11.75 -6.45 -17.61
CA ILE A 110 11.71 -7.37 -16.49
C ILE A 110 12.53 -8.60 -16.83
N LEU A 111 13.53 -8.87 -16.00
CA LEU A 111 14.38 -10.04 -16.08
C LEU A 111 14.14 -10.92 -14.85
N VAL A 112 13.96 -12.21 -15.08
CA VAL A 112 13.78 -13.22 -14.04
C VAL A 112 14.98 -14.15 -14.06
N ARG A 113 15.71 -14.21 -12.94
CA ARG A 113 16.84 -15.13 -12.77
C ARG A 113 16.40 -16.35 -11.97
N VAL A 114 16.60 -17.53 -12.54
CA VAL A 114 16.21 -18.83 -12.01
C VAL A 114 17.47 -19.65 -11.79
N ASP A 115 17.56 -20.36 -10.67
CA ASP A 115 18.57 -21.36 -10.34
C ASP A 115 19.99 -21.03 -10.84
N GLY A 116 20.68 -20.14 -10.12
CA GLY A 116 22.02 -19.66 -10.48
C GLY A 116 22.00 -18.49 -11.45
N ASP A 117 22.67 -18.64 -12.62
CA ASP A 117 22.95 -17.52 -13.54
C ASP A 117 22.03 -17.42 -14.76
N LYS A 118 21.02 -18.29 -14.88
CA LYS A 118 20.11 -18.26 -16.03
C LYS A 118 19.11 -17.11 -15.90
N GLU A 119 19.21 -16.14 -16.80
CA GLU A 119 18.29 -15.01 -16.92
C GLU A 119 17.33 -15.20 -18.09
N TYR A 120 16.06 -14.87 -17.84
CA TYR A 120 15.00 -14.90 -18.82
C TYR A 120 14.27 -13.57 -18.84
N LYS A 121 13.83 -13.13 -20.02
CA LYS A 121 12.86 -12.06 -20.12
C LYS A 121 11.51 -12.54 -19.60
N ALA A 122 10.77 -11.64 -18.98
CA ALA A 122 9.42 -11.92 -18.54
C ALA A 122 8.47 -10.80 -18.96
N THR A 123 7.23 -11.18 -19.21
CA THR A 123 6.14 -10.24 -19.52
C THR A 123 5.12 -10.23 -18.41
N VAL A 124 4.48 -9.09 -18.21
CA VAL A 124 3.41 -8.94 -17.21
C VAL A 124 2.14 -9.56 -17.77
N VAL A 125 1.64 -10.61 -17.12
CA VAL A 125 0.32 -11.20 -17.39
C VAL A 125 -0.77 -10.31 -16.83
N GLY A 126 -0.57 -9.82 -15.60
CA GLY A 126 -1.46 -8.89 -14.94
C GLY A 126 -0.85 -8.39 -13.61
N ALA A 127 -1.31 -7.24 -13.17
CA ALA A 127 -0.85 -6.64 -11.92
C ALA A 127 -2.01 -5.94 -11.19
N ASP A 128 -1.98 -6.01 -9.87
CA ASP A 128 -2.97 -5.41 -9.01
C ASP A 128 -2.32 -4.57 -7.91
N PRO A 129 -2.31 -3.24 -8.07
CA PRO A 129 -1.73 -2.33 -7.08
C PRO A 129 -2.41 -2.36 -5.71
N LEU A 130 -3.72 -2.69 -5.63
CA LEU A 130 -4.47 -2.65 -4.38
C LEU A 130 -4.12 -3.82 -3.44
N SER A 131 -3.79 -4.98 -3.99
CA SER A 131 -3.32 -6.14 -3.22
C SER A 131 -1.80 -6.30 -3.27
N ASP A 132 -1.11 -5.44 -4.03
CA ASP A 132 0.34 -5.51 -4.25
C ASP A 132 0.81 -6.85 -4.82
N ILE A 133 0.06 -7.43 -5.78
CA ILE A 133 0.37 -8.69 -6.43
C ILE A 133 0.55 -8.48 -7.94
N ALA A 134 1.54 -9.14 -8.51
CA ALA A 134 1.76 -9.22 -9.95
C ALA A 134 2.02 -10.65 -10.39
N VAL A 135 1.60 -10.97 -11.61
CA VAL A 135 1.81 -12.23 -12.29
C VAL A 135 2.65 -11.98 -13.54
N LEU A 136 3.74 -12.72 -13.67
CA LEU A 136 4.64 -12.64 -14.81
C LEU A 136 4.66 -13.98 -15.54
N GLN A 137 4.93 -13.94 -16.84
CA GLN A 137 5.24 -15.10 -17.67
C GLN A 137 6.69 -15.03 -18.12
N ILE A 138 7.48 -16.03 -17.77
CA ILE A 138 8.84 -16.20 -18.30
C ILE A 138 8.75 -16.57 -19.78
N ASP A 139 9.51 -15.86 -20.62
CA ASP A 139 9.63 -16.17 -22.06
C ASP A 139 10.66 -17.26 -22.26
N SER A 140 10.23 -18.53 -22.12
CA SER A 140 11.06 -19.71 -22.31
C SER A 140 10.21 -20.94 -22.63
N LYS A 141 10.83 -21.91 -23.31
CA LYS A 141 10.26 -23.26 -23.56
C LYS A 141 10.75 -24.28 -22.53
N GLU A 142 11.64 -23.91 -21.63
CA GLU A 142 12.14 -24.79 -20.58
C GLU A 142 11.03 -25.06 -19.56
N LYS A 143 11.11 -26.16 -18.86
CA LYS A 143 10.23 -26.47 -17.71
C LYS A 143 10.88 -26.02 -16.43
N PHE A 144 10.08 -25.39 -15.59
CA PHE A 144 10.50 -24.88 -14.31
C PHE A 144 9.94 -25.73 -13.16
N THR A 145 10.55 -25.62 -11.99
CA THR A 145 10.07 -26.30 -10.77
C THR A 145 9.05 -25.42 -10.05
N PRO A 146 7.74 -25.76 -10.02
CA PRO A 146 6.74 -24.95 -9.36
C PRO A 146 6.59 -25.32 -7.90
N VAL A 147 6.15 -24.35 -7.10
CA VAL A 147 5.60 -24.55 -5.75
C VAL A 147 4.07 -24.41 -5.75
N LYS A 148 3.45 -24.88 -4.68
CA LYS A 148 1.99 -24.87 -4.55
C LYS A 148 1.54 -23.89 -3.48
N PHE A 149 0.39 -23.27 -3.68
CA PHE A 149 -0.28 -22.52 -2.63
C PHE A 149 -0.86 -23.48 -1.59
N GLY A 150 -0.49 -23.29 -0.34
CA GLY A 150 -1.09 -23.89 0.83
C GLY A 150 -2.37 -23.19 1.25
N ASN A 151 -2.92 -23.60 2.38
CA ASN A 151 -4.12 -23.01 2.97
C ASN A 151 -3.74 -22.11 4.15
N SER A 152 -3.66 -20.80 3.90
CA SER A 152 -3.32 -19.81 4.93
C SER A 152 -4.33 -19.73 6.08
N ASP A 153 -5.59 -20.17 5.88
CA ASP A 153 -6.60 -20.13 6.94
C ASP A 153 -6.36 -21.18 8.02
N GLN A 154 -5.62 -22.25 7.68
CA GLN A 154 -5.21 -23.31 8.63
C GLN A 154 -3.93 -22.97 9.39
N ALA A 155 -3.18 -21.96 8.92
CA ALA A 155 -1.96 -21.52 9.57
C ALA A 155 -2.26 -20.84 10.91
N ARG A 156 -1.59 -21.23 11.98
CA ARG A 156 -1.85 -20.77 13.36
C ARG A 156 -0.72 -19.90 13.88
N ILE A 157 -1.02 -19.02 14.78
CA ILE A 157 0.00 -18.30 15.55
C ILE A 157 0.88 -19.32 16.28
N GLY A 158 2.21 -19.19 16.14
CA GLY A 158 3.20 -20.11 16.67
C GLY A 158 3.66 -21.20 15.70
N ASP A 159 3.00 -21.41 14.55
CA ASP A 159 3.48 -22.36 13.55
C ASP A 159 4.78 -21.84 12.90
N TRP A 160 5.75 -22.74 12.69
CA TRP A 160 7.01 -22.44 12.02
C TRP A 160 6.79 -22.09 10.55
N VAL A 161 7.55 -21.10 10.09
CA VAL A 161 7.57 -20.67 8.69
C VAL A 161 8.98 -20.37 8.21
N ILE A 162 9.22 -20.51 6.93
CA ILE A 162 10.45 -20.07 6.28
C ILE A 162 10.11 -19.07 5.17
N ALA A 163 10.82 -17.95 5.15
CA ALA A 163 10.78 -17.00 4.06
C ALA A 163 12.01 -17.20 3.19
N ILE A 164 11.79 -17.39 1.90
CA ILE A 164 12.88 -17.54 0.93
C ILE A 164 12.81 -16.37 -0.04
N GLY A 165 13.94 -15.73 -0.28
CA GLY A 165 14.11 -14.70 -1.29
C GLY A 165 15.41 -14.93 -2.06
N ASN A 166 15.58 -14.19 -3.13
CA ASN A 166 16.82 -14.21 -3.91
C ASN A 166 17.32 -12.77 -4.15
N PRO A 167 17.65 -12.04 -3.05
CA PRO A 167 18.17 -10.68 -3.17
C PRO A 167 19.48 -10.69 -3.96
N PHE A 168 19.60 -9.78 -4.92
CA PHE A 168 20.83 -9.58 -5.72
C PHE A 168 21.21 -10.75 -6.65
N GLY A 169 20.43 -11.82 -6.74
CA GLY A 169 20.76 -12.98 -7.57
C GLY A 169 22.02 -13.74 -7.13
N LEU A 170 22.44 -13.61 -5.89
CA LEU A 170 23.64 -14.23 -5.32
C LEU A 170 23.39 -15.65 -4.79
N GLY A 171 22.23 -16.24 -5.08
CA GLY A 171 21.73 -17.46 -4.48
C GLY A 171 20.62 -17.16 -3.46
N GLY A 172 19.76 -18.12 -3.20
CA GLY A 172 18.63 -17.93 -2.31
C GLY A 172 19.05 -17.59 -0.87
N THR A 173 18.32 -16.67 -0.25
CA THR A 173 18.43 -16.35 1.18
C THR A 173 17.24 -16.93 1.90
N VAL A 174 17.50 -17.70 2.95
CA VAL A 174 16.48 -18.37 3.77
C VAL A 174 16.47 -17.73 5.15
N THR A 175 15.30 -17.33 5.62
CA THR A 175 15.08 -16.91 7.00
C THR A 175 13.94 -17.74 7.60
N ALA A 176 14.04 -18.09 8.88
CA ALA A 176 13.05 -18.87 9.60
C ALA A 176 12.49 -18.07 10.77
N GLY A 177 11.25 -18.34 11.11
CA GLY A 177 10.53 -17.73 12.22
C GLY A 177 9.20 -18.43 12.45
N ILE A 178 8.28 -17.75 13.11
CA ILE A 178 6.92 -18.23 13.35
C ILE A 178 5.88 -17.25 12.82
N ILE A 179 4.66 -17.69 12.71
CA ILE A 179 3.51 -16.80 12.57
C ILE A 179 3.31 -16.09 13.92
N SER A 180 3.61 -14.80 13.96
CA SER A 180 3.50 -13.99 15.19
C SER A 180 2.08 -13.49 15.42
N ALA A 181 1.35 -13.19 14.34
CA ALA A 181 -0.05 -12.73 14.37
C ALA A 181 -0.73 -12.94 13.01
N ARG A 182 -2.05 -12.80 13.00
CA ARG A 182 -2.89 -12.84 11.79
C ARG A 182 -3.83 -11.64 11.76
N ASN A 183 -4.43 -11.40 10.61
CA ASN A 183 -5.44 -10.35 10.41
C ASN A 183 -4.87 -8.95 10.74
N ARG A 184 -3.61 -8.71 10.35
CA ARG A 184 -2.95 -7.41 10.57
C ARG A 184 -3.24 -6.45 9.42
N SER A 185 -3.53 -5.19 9.80
CA SER A 185 -3.59 -4.06 8.90
C SER A 185 -2.58 -3.02 9.38
N ILE A 186 -1.81 -2.47 8.45
CA ILE A 186 -0.77 -1.48 8.73
C ILE A 186 -1.05 -0.14 8.05
N GLY A 187 -2.22 -0.02 7.40
CA GLY A 187 -2.74 1.23 6.85
C GLY A 187 -2.21 1.62 5.48
N LEU A 188 -1.63 0.68 4.72
CA LEU A 188 -1.18 0.91 3.34
C LEU A 188 -2.32 0.78 2.32
N SER A 189 -3.32 -0.08 2.61
CA SER A 189 -4.48 -0.34 1.75
C SER A 189 -5.72 -0.65 2.57
N ARG A 190 -6.91 -0.49 1.97
CA ARG A 190 -8.20 -0.90 2.58
C ARG A 190 -8.44 -2.41 2.54
N TYR A 191 -7.62 -3.14 1.81
CA TYR A 191 -7.77 -4.58 1.57
C TYR A 191 -6.70 -5.40 2.27
N GLU A 192 -6.12 -4.84 3.34
CA GLU A 192 -5.05 -5.49 4.10
C GLU A 192 -5.57 -6.54 5.06
N ASP A 193 -5.03 -7.72 4.94
CA ASP A 193 -5.17 -8.82 5.90
C ASP A 193 -3.88 -9.62 5.92
N TYR A 194 -2.87 -9.13 6.66
CA TYR A 194 -1.54 -9.73 6.63
C TYR A 194 -1.34 -10.81 7.68
N ILE A 195 -0.54 -11.82 7.33
CA ILE A 195 0.18 -12.68 8.27
C ILE A 195 1.40 -11.91 8.75
N GLN A 196 1.56 -11.75 10.06
CA GLN A 196 2.76 -11.21 10.68
C GLN A 196 3.71 -12.34 11.04
N THR A 197 5.01 -12.20 10.73
CA THR A 197 6.07 -13.16 11.08
C THR A 197 7.30 -12.45 11.63
N ASP A 198 8.06 -13.13 12.47
CA ASP A 198 9.38 -12.70 12.92
C ASP A 198 10.52 -13.27 12.07
N ALA A 199 10.21 -14.16 11.10
CA ALA A 199 11.15 -14.45 10.02
C ALA A 199 11.62 -13.14 9.37
N SER A 200 12.92 -12.95 9.26
CA SER A 200 13.48 -11.67 8.80
C SER A 200 13.10 -11.37 7.36
N ILE A 201 12.19 -10.41 7.15
CA ILE A 201 11.84 -9.85 5.85
C ILE A 201 12.67 -8.58 5.66
N ASN A 202 13.38 -8.48 4.53
CA ASN A 202 14.23 -7.35 4.17
C ASN A 202 14.03 -6.97 2.70
N SER A 203 14.58 -5.83 2.29
CA SER A 203 14.63 -5.46 0.89
C SER A 203 15.28 -6.59 0.07
N GLY A 204 14.54 -7.15 -0.88
CA GLY A 204 15.00 -8.25 -1.73
C GLY A 204 14.25 -9.58 -1.52
N ASN A 205 13.65 -9.87 -0.34
CA ASN A 205 12.70 -10.98 -0.24
C ASN A 205 11.22 -10.55 -0.46
N SER A 206 10.95 -9.26 -0.70
CA SER A 206 9.63 -8.81 -1.15
C SER A 206 9.24 -9.49 -2.46
N GLY A 207 8.00 -9.99 -2.55
CA GLY A 207 7.48 -10.80 -3.64
C GLY A 207 7.82 -12.28 -3.54
N GLY A 208 8.78 -12.66 -2.70
CA GLY A 208 9.12 -14.06 -2.41
C GLY A 208 8.09 -14.75 -1.53
N PRO A 209 8.12 -16.10 -1.47
CA PRO A 209 7.16 -16.90 -0.71
C PRO A 209 7.49 -16.97 0.79
N LEU A 210 6.43 -17.06 1.59
CA LEU A 210 6.45 -17.56 2.95
C LEU A 210 5.90 -18.98 2.94
N PHE A 211 6.72 -19.96 3.30
CA PHE A 211 6.36 -21.38 3.29
C PHE A 211 6.01 -21.89 4.70
N ASP A 212 5.11 -22.85 4.74
CA ASP A 212 4.93 -23.71 5.90
C ASP A 212 5.96 -24.86 5.93
N MET A 213 5.90 -25.72 6.95
CA MET A 213 6.81 -26.85 7.10
C MET A 213 6.54 -28.01 6.14
N ASN A 214 5.48 -27.95 5.34
CA ASN A 214 5.21 -28.91 4.27
C ASN A 214 5.83 -28.45 2.93
N GLY A 215 6.27 -27.19 2.85
CA GLY A 215 6.78 -26.58 1.64
C GLY A 215 5.69 -25.95 0.76
N ASP A 216 4.53 -25.71 1.35
CA ASP A 216 3.44 -25.02 0.67
C ASP A 216 3.51 -23.50 0.97
N VAL A 217 3.21 -22.67 -0.05
CA VAL A 217 3.21 -21.21 0.10
C VAL A 217 1.98 -20.78 0.88
N ILE A 218 2.16 -20.24 2.08
CA ILE A 218 1.07 -19.71 2.91
C ILE A 218 1.00 -18.18 2.87
N GLY A 219 2.00 -17.51 2.26
CA GLY A 219 1.97 -16.06 2.11
C GLY A 219 2.97 -15.56 1.08
N ILE A 220 2.80 -14.30 0.65
CA ILE A 220 3.73 -13.55 -0.20
C ILE A 220 4.35 -12.44 0.65
N ASN A 221 5.66 -12.46 0.84
CA ASN A 221 6.37 -11.45 1.64
C ASN A 221 6.25 -10.09 0.96
N THR A 222 5.81 -9.04 1.69
CA THR A 222 5.52 -7.77 1.05
C THR A 222 6.02 -6.55 1.79
N ALA A 223 5.88 -6.48 3.10
CA ALA A 223 6.16 -5.27 3.85
C ALA A 223 6.93 -5.52 5.16
N ILE A 224 7.63 -4.49 5.61
CA ILE A 224 8.29 -4.43 6.92
C ILE A 224 7.92 -3.14 7.65
N LEU A 225 7.86 -3.18 8.97
CA LEU A 225 7.86 -1.99 9.81
C LEU A 225 9.30 -1.64 10.16
N GLY A 226 9.75 -0.44 9.74
CA GLY A 226 11.06 0.10 10.09
C GLY A 226 11.84 0.65 8.89
N LYS A 227 12.58 1.73 9.13
CA LYS A 227 13.55 2.27 8.17
C LYS A 227 14.88 1.57 8.42
N GLY A 228 15.36 0.78 7.46
CA GLY A 228 16.74 0.24 7.52
C GLY A 228 16.85 -1.28 7.73
N GLY A 229 15.77 -2.05 7.67
CA GLY A 229 15.81 -3.52 7.72
C GLY A 229 14.83 -4.15 8.72
N SER A 230 14.85 -5.48 8.80
CA SER A 230 13.97 -6.23 9.68
C SER A 230 14.27 -5.96 11.17
N ILE A 231 13.21 -5.67 11.91
CA ILE A 231 13.23 -5.57 13.38
C ILE A 231 12.47 -6.74 14.04
N GLY A 232 12.28 -7.86 13.31
CA GLY A 232 11.46 -8.99 13.76
C GLY A 232 9.96 -8.81 13.52
N ILE A 233 9.58 -7.89 12.63
CA ILE A 233 8.19 -7.65 12.25
C ILE A 233 8.11 -7.57 10.72
N GLY A 234 7.74 -8.69 10.12
CA GLY A 234 7.49 -8.83 8.69
C GLY A 234 6.02 -9.13 8.42
N PHE A 235 5.54 -8.80 7.22
CA PHE A 235 4.17 -9.00 6.78
C PHE A 235 4.14 -9.73 5.44
N SER A 236 3.22 -10.69 5.35
CA SER A 236 2.99 -11.46 4.13
C SER A 236 1.50 -11.49 3.78
N ILE A 237 1.19 -11.34 2.51
CA ILE A 237 -0.18 -11.46 1.98
C ILE A 237 -0.59 -12.93 2.09
N PRO A 238 -1.73 -13.28 2.74
CA PRO A 238 -2.17 -14.67 2.88
C PRO A 238 -2.39 -15.37 1.54
N SER A 239 -1.98 -16.63 1.45
CA SER A 239 -2.05 -17.40 0.19
C SER A 239 -3.47 -17.56 -0.35
N ASN A 240 -4.48 -17.70 0.51
CA ASN A 240 -5.87 -17.84 0.09
C ASN A 240 -6.39 -16.58 -0.61
N ASP A 241 -5.97 -15.39 -0.16
CA ASP A 241 -6.33 -14.12 -0.79
C ASP A 241 -5.51 -13.88 -2.04
N ALA A 242 -4.20 -14.15 -1.97
CA ALA A 242 -3.30 -14.07 -3.13
C ALA A 242 -3.80 -14.95 -4.28
N LYS A 243 -4.18 -16.20 -4.00
CA LYS A 243 -4.67 -17.14 -5.02
C LYS A 243 -5.90 -16.64 -5.78
N LYS A 244 -6.83 -15.96 -5.08
CA LYS A 244 -8.03 -15.37 -5.73
C LYS A 244 -7.61 -14.28 -6.72
N VAL A 245 -6.69 -13.41 -6.33
CA VAL A 245 -6.15 -12.34 -7.17
C VAL A 245 -5.36 -12.92 -8.35
N VAL A 246 -4.42 -13.84 -8.08
CA VAL A 246 -3.58 -14.49 -9.09
C VAL A 246 -4.43 -15.16 -10.17
N ASN A 247 -5.47 -15.92 -9.80
CA ASN A 247 -6.37 -16.55 -10.75
C ASN A 247 -7.05 -15.54 -11.67
N GLN A 248 -7.50 -14.40 -11.12
CA GLN A 248 -8.12 -13.34 -11.94
C GLN A 248 -7.10 -12.66 -12.87
N LEU A 249 -5.86 -12.44 -12.40
CA LEU A 249 -4.80 -11.86 -13.22
C LEU A 249 -4.42 -12.80 -14.36
N ILE A 250 -4.35 -14.11 -14.14
CA ILE A 250 -4.10 -15.11 -15.18
C ILE A 250 -5.24 -15.15 -16.19
N GLU A 251 -6.49 -15.17 -15.71
CA GLU A 251 -7.67 -15.34 -16.58
C GLU A 251 -8.05 -14.06 -17.33
N PHE A 252 -7.95 -12.89 -16.70
CA PHE A 252 -8.46 -11.64 -17.24
C PHE A 252 -7.39 -10.56 -17.46
N GLY A 253 -6.18 -10.73 -16.99
CA GLY A 253 -5.14 -9.69 -16.97
C GLY A 253 -5.38 -8.58 -15.93
N GLU A 254 -6.51 -8.62 -15.24
CA GLU A 254 -6.94 -7.60 -14.27
C GLU A 254 -7.81 -8.21 -13.16
N THR A 255 -7.93 -7.50 -12.04
CA THR A 255 -8.84 -7.89 -10.96
C THR A 255 -10.25 -7.35 -11.20
N LYS A 256 -11.22 -8.09 -10.68
CA LYS A 256 -12.65 -7.74 -10.71
C LYS A 256 -13.22 -7.83 -9.30
N ARG A 257 -13.23 -6.72 -8.59
CA ARG A 257 -13.72 -6.65 -7.20
C ARG A 257 -15.17 -6.24 -7.12
N GLY A 258 -15.89 -6.88 -6.21
CA GLY A 258 -17.22 -6.41 -5.83
C GLY A 258 -17.16 -5.00 -5.23
N TRP A 259 -18.22 -4.23 -5.46
CA TRP A 259 -18.36 -2.88 -4.98
C TRP A 259 -19.77 -2.59 -4.49
N LEU A 260 -19.89 -1.95 -3.32
CA LEU A 260 -21.16 -1.51 -2.73
C LEU A 260 -21.46 -0.04 -2.98
N GLY A 261 -20.42 0.82 -2.99
CA GLY A 261 -20.56 2.27 -3.09
C GLY A 261 -21.00 2.92 -1.77
N VAL A 262 -20.37 2.51 -0.66
CA VAL A 262 -20.56 3.12 0.66
C VAL A 262 -19.22 3.57 1.23
N ARG A 263 -19.24 4.69 1.95
CA ARG A 263 -18.16 5.05 2.89
C ARG A 263 -18.59 4.61 4.28
N ILE A 264 -17.69 3.99 5.00
CA ILE A 264 -17.98 3.37 6.28
C ILE A 264 -17.06 3.89 7.38
N GLN A 265 -17.50 3.78 8.59
CA GLN A 265 -16.72 4.07 9.79
C GLN A 265 -16.97 3.06 10.89
N VAL A 266 -16.09 3.04 11.89
CA VAL A 266 -16.18 2.16 13.05
C VAL A 266 -17.44 2.48 13.87
N VAL A 267 -18.09 1.46 14.39
CA VAL A 267 -19.14 1.57 15.41
C VAL A 267 -18.45 1.65 16.77
N SER A 268 -18.41 2.83 17.39
CA SER A 268 -17.89 3.00 18.74
C SER A 268 -18.89 2.53 19.80
N GLU A 269 -18.45 2.42 21.06
CA GLU A 269 -19.32 2.07 22.19
C GLU A 269 -20.49 3.05 22.32
N GLU A 270 -20.22 4.35 22.17
CA GLU A 270 -21.25 5.40 22.26
C GLU A 270 -22.28 5.28 21.12
N ILE A 271 -21.83 4.96 19.90
CA ILE A 271 -22.73 4.72 18.77
C ILE A 271 -23.59 3.48 19.03
N ALA A 272 -22.99 2.40 19.52
CA ALA A 272 -23.73 1.18 19.85
C ALA A 272 -24.77 1.44 20.94
N GLU A 273 -24.44 2.22 21.97
CA GLU A 273 -25.37 2.61 23.03
C GLU A 273 -26.56 3.42 22.49
N VAL A 274 -26.31 4.46 21.70
CA VAL A 274 -27.35 5.31 21.09
C VAL A 274 -28.27 4.50 20.17
N GLU A 275 -27.67 3.62 19.36
CA GLU A 275 -28.39 2.75 18.45
C GLU A 275 -29.02 1.53 19.13
N LYS A 276 -28.77 1.30 20.43
CA LYS A 276 -29.22 0.13 21.20
C LYS A 276 -28.77 -1.20 20.61
N LEU A 277 -27.55 -1.24 20.09
CA LEU A 277 -26.87 -2.49 19.81
C LEU A 277 -26.38 -3.12 21.13
N ASP A 278 -26.34 -4.44 21.15
CA ASP A 278 -25.85 -5.24 22.27
C ASP A 278 -24.34 -5.09 22.49
N GLU A 279 -23.60 -4.83 21.40
CA GLU A 279 -22.13 -4.63 21.41
C GLU A 279 -21.69 -3.77 20.20
N PRO A 280 -20.54 -3.09 20.25
CA PRO A 280 -19.96 -2.40 19.11
C PRO A 280 -19.55 -3.41 18.03
N ARG A 281 -20.31 -3.47 16.93
CA ARG A 281 -20.05 -4.36 15.80
C ARG A 281 -20.61 -3.80 14.50
N GLY A 282 -20.15 -4.35 13.37
CA GLY A 282 -20.59 -3.95 12.06
C GLY A 282 -19.82 -2.78 11.47
N ALA A 283 -20.34 -2.24 10.39
CA ALA A 283 -19.79 -1.09 9.68
C ALA A 283 -20.86 -0.01 9.54
N LEU A 284 -20.66 1.15 10.19
CA LEU A 284 -21.57 2.28 10.08
C LEU A 284 -21.39 2.97 8.73
N VAL A 285 -22.46 3.13 7.98
CA VAL A 285 -22.49 3.82 6.70
C VAL A 285 -22.47 5.33 6.94
N ALA A 286 -21.34 5.97 6.66
CA ALA A 286 -21.18 7.43 6.75
C ALA A 286 -21.80 8.15 5.55
N SER A 287 -21.70 7.56 4.34
CA SER A 287 -22.32 8.07 3.13
C SER A 287 -22.51 6.95 2.10
N VAL A 288 -23.42 7.19 1.15
CA VAL A 288 -23.72 6.30 0.03
C VAL A 288 -23.45 7.07 -1.26
N ALA A 289 -22.71 6.46 -2.19
CA ALA A 289 -22.43 7.07 -3.49
C ALA A 289 -23.71 7.01 -4.36
N GLU A 290 -23.99 8.11 -5.05
CA GLU A 290 -25.14 8.20 -5.96
C GLU A 290 -25.07 7.14 -7.07
N ASN A 291 -26.22 6.57 -7.43
CA ASN A 291 -26.36 5.52 -8.43
C ASN A 291 -25.58 4.22 -8.14
N SER A 292 -25.00 4.09 -6.95
CA SER A 292 -24.29 2.89 -6.52
C SER A 292 -25.22 1.70 -6.30
N PRO A 293 -24.68 0.47 -6.18
CA PRO A 293 -25.45 -0.70 -5.74
C PRO A 293 -26.20 -0.50 -4.43
N SER A 294 -25.57 0.14 -3.44
CA SER A 294 -26.17 0.43 -2.14
C SER A 294 -27.31 1.46 -2.23
N ASP A 295 -27.12 2.51 -3.04
CA ASP A 295 -28.16 3.52 -3.28
C ASP A 295 -29.41 2.87 -3.91
N LYS A 296 -29.23 2.08 -4.97
CA LYS A 296 -30.32 1.33 -5.63
C LYS A 296 -31.03 0.36 -4.70
N ALA A 297 -30.34 -0.21 -3.73
CA ALA A 297 -30.91 -1.10 -2.71
C ALA A 297 -31.56 -0.34 -1.54
N GLY A 298 -31.44 0.99 -1.50
CA GLY A 298 -31.98 1.85 -0.47
C GLY A 298 -31.25 1.75 0.87
N ILE A 299 -29.94 1.52 0.84
CA ILE A 299 -29.04 1.77 1.97
C ILE A 299 -28.93 3.28 2.17
N LYS A 300 -28.78 3.71 3.41
CA LYS A 300 -28.73 5.13 3.77
C LYS A 300 -27.58 5.40 4.72
N ALA A 301 -27.10 6.65 4.75
CA ALA A 301 -26.23 7.11 5.82
C ALA A 301 -26.91 6.91 7.17
N GLY A 302 -26.15 6.44 8.16
CA GLY A 302 -26.65 6.05 9.49
C GLY A 302 -27.05 4.57 9.61
N ASP A 303 -27.09 3.78 8.53
CA ASP A 303 -27.25 2.33 8.62
C ASP A 303 -25.98 1.70 9.17
N ILE A 304 -26.11 0.61 9.95
CA ILE A 304 -24.97 -0.21 10.35
C ILE A 304 -25.10 -1.57 9.63
N ILE A 305 -24.12 -1.92 8.80
CA ILE A 305 -24.08 -3.23 8.12
C ILE A 305 -23.59 -4.26 9.12
N LEU A 306 -24.46 -5.19 9.51
CA LEU A 306 -24.20 -6.25 10.49
C LEU A 306 -23.79 -7.56 9.87
N GLU A 307 -24.31 -7.85 8.65
CA GLU A 307 -24.05 -9.10 7.94
C GLU A 307 -24.05 -8.85 6.43
N PHE A 308 -23.13 -9.49 5.74
CA PHE A 308 -22.99 -9.42 4.30
C PHE A 308 -22.79 -10.84 3.74
N ASN A 309 -23.66 -11.26 2.82
CA ASN A 309 -23.63 -12.58 2.16
C ASN A 309 -23.45 -13.73 3.19
N ASN A 310 -24.26 -13.76 4.24
CA ASN A 310 -24.25 -14.71 5.37
C ASN A 310 -22.99 -14.65 6.27
N THR A 311 -22.13 -13.67 6.10
CA THR A 311 -20.96 -13.45 6.95
C THR A 311 -21.22 -12.28 7.89
N LYS A 312 -21.15 -12.53 9.21
CA LYS A 312 -21.29 -11.48 10.22
C LYS A 312 -20.09 -10.55 10.18
N ILE A 313 -20.35 -9.26 10.23
CA ILE A 313 -19.33 -8.21 10.30
C ILE A 313 -19.10 -7.86 11.76
N LYS A 314 -17.96 -8.26 12.30
CA LYS A 314 -17.57 -7.95 13.67
C LYS A 314 -16.91 -6.58 13.74
N GLU A 315 -15.98 -6.32 12.82
CA GLU A 315 -15.25 -5.07 12.73
C GLU A 315 -15.44 -4.42 11.34
N MET A 316 -15.45 -3.11 11.30
CA MET A 316 -15.65 -2.32 10.07
C MET A 316 -14.69 -2.73 8.94
N LYS A 317 -13.42 -3.02 9.27
CA LYS A 317 -12.38 -3.38 8.28
C LYS A 317 -12.64 -4.69 7.52
N GLU A 318 -13.50 -5.58 8.04
CA GLU A 318 -13.83 -6.86 7.40
C GLU A 318 -14.72 -6.65 6.16
N LEU A 319 -15.61 -5.64 6.19
CA LEU A 319 -16.58 -5.43 5.12
C LEU A 319 -15.93 -5.16 3.76
N PRO A 320 -14.96 -4.23 3.58
CA PRO A 320 -14.32 -4.00 2.29
C PRO A 320 -13.68 -5.27 1.70
N ILE A 321 -13.05 -6.09 2.55
CA ILE A 321 -12.38 -7.32 2.14
C ILE A 321 -13.41 -8.33 1.60
N ILE A 322 -14.47 -8.59 2.37
CA ILE A 322 -15.51 -9.56 1.99
C ILE A 322 -16.24 -9.11 0.73
N VAL A 323 -16.54 -7.82 0.61
CA VAL A 323 -17.19 -7.24 -0.58
C VAL A 323 -16.29 -7.39 -1.80
N ALA A 324 -15.02 -7.03 -1.70
CA ALA A 324 -14.05 -7.12 -2.79
C ALA A 324 -13.83 -8.57 -3.27
N GLN A 325 -13.90 -9.54 -2.37
CA GLN A 325 -13.77 -10.96 -2.68
C GLN A 325 -15.04 -11.59 -3.25
N THR A 326 -16.15 -10.87 -3.21
CA THR A 326 -17.44 -11.37 -3.74
C THR A 326 -17.56 -11.01 -5.21
N GLU A 327 -18.04 -11.96 -6.03
CA GLU A 327 -18.17 -11.85 -7.48
C GLU A 327 -18.98 -10.63 -7.90
N VAL A 328 -18.49 -9.91 -8.90
CA VAL A 328 -19.18 -8.78 -9.53
C VAL A 328 -20.49 -9.23 -10.18
N GLY A 329 -21.55 -8.48 -9.96
CA GLY A 329 -22.88 -8.78 -10.47
C GLY A 329 -23.68 -9.77 -9.62
N LYS A 330 -23.06 -10.42 -8.63
CA LYS A 330 -23.77 -11.29 -7.68
C LYS A 330 -24.75 -10.48 -6.85
N THR A 331 -25.95 -11.01 -6.66
CA THR A 331 -26.92 -10.47 -5.71
C THR A 331 -26.73 -11.15 -4.36
N VAL A 332 -26.48 -10.35 -3.33
CA VAL A 332 -26.21 -10.82 -1.97
C VAL A 332 -27.24 -10.29 -0.99
N ASP A 333 -27.48 -11.04 0.08
CA ASP A 333 -28.26 -10.58 1.21
C ASP A 333 -27.35 -9.76 2.15
N VAL A 334 -27.88 -8.59 2.56
CA VAL A 334 -27.20 -7.68 3.49
C VAL A 334 -28.14 -7.36 4.63
N LYS A 335 -27.72 -7.65 5.85
CA LYS A 335 -28.47 -7.31 7.04
C LYS A 335 -27.94 -5.99 7.59
N ILE A 336 -28.84 -5.02 7.74
CA ILE A 336 -28.53 -3.71 8.29
C ILE A 336 -29.31 -3.45 9.57
N TRP A 337 -28.74 -2.61 10.43
CA TRP A 337 -29.41 -2.01 11.57
C TRP A 337 -29.82 -0.59 11.22
N ARG A 338 -31.11 -0.30 11.30
CA ARG A 338 -31.69 1.01 11.03
C ARG A 338 -32.86 1.27 11.97
N ASN A 339 -32.92 2.40 12.60
CA ASN A 339 -33.96 2.77 13.56
C ASN A 339 -34.17 1.69 14.64
N LYS A 340 -33.08 1.19 15.19
CA LYS A 340 -33.05 0.20 16.29
C LYS A 340 -33.70 -1.14 15.95
N ARG A 341 -33.65 -1.56 14.67
CA ARG A 341 -34.14 -2.85 14.19
C ARG A 341 -33.32 -3.39 13.04
N GLU A 342 -33.28 -4.70 12.91
CA GLU A 342 -32.66 -5.36 11.76
C GLU A 342 -33.58 -5.26 10.52
N ILE A 343 -32.97 -5.00 9.37
CA ILE A 343 -33.62 -4.97 8.06
C ILE A 343 -32.74 -5.73 7.07
N ASN A 344 -33.36 -6.62 6.30
CA ASN A 344 -32.68 -7.34 5.23
C ASN A 344 -32.82 -6.57 3.91
N LYS A 345 -31.70 -6.49 3.17
CA LYS A 345 -31.60 -5.89 1.84
C LYS A 345 -30.97 -6.87 0.87
N LYS A 346 -31.36 -6.81 -0.39
CA LYS A 346 -30.68 -7.52 -1.48
C LYS A 346 -29.94 -6.51 -2.33
N ILE A 347 -28.62 -6.74 -2.52
CA ILE A 347 -27.77 -5.82 -3.26
C ILE A 347 -27.09 -6.58 -4.39
N LYS A 348 -27.23 -6.10 -5.62
CA LYS A 348 -26.45 -6.60 -6.77
C LYS A 348 -25.14 -5.81 -6.83
N LEU A 349 -24.01 -6.49 -6.63
CA LEU A 349 -22.69 -5.85 -6.57
C LEU A 349 -22.30 -5.22 -7.89
N GLY A 350 -21.71 -4.04 -7.82
CA GLY A 350 -21.00 -3.40 -8.92
C GLY A 350 -19.54 -3.88 -9.01
N ARG A 351 -18.78 -3.30 -9.93
CA ARG A 351 -17.36 -3.51 -10.08
C ARG A 351 -16.59 -2.30 -9.56
N LEU A 352 -15.64 -2.52 -8.64
CA LEU A 352 -14.85 -1.44 -8.02
C LEU A 352 -14.02 -0.70 -9.08
N GLU A 353 -13.30 -1.42 -9.93
CA GLU A 353 -12.35 -0.84 -10.91
C GLU A 353 -13.01 0.07 -11.96
N THR A 354 -14.34 -0.03 -12.11
CA THR A 354 -15.13 0.85 -12.98
C THR A 354 -15.89 1.95 -12.23
N SER A 355 -15.82 1.95 -10.90
CA SER A 355 -16.52 2.92 -10.05
C SER A 355 -15.81 4.27 -10.00
N GLU A 356 -16.55 5.33 -9.62
CA GLU A 356 -15.96 6.64 -9.37
C GLU A 356 -14.99 6.63 -8.18
N ASP A 357 -15.25 5.80 -7.16
CA ASP A 357 -14.36 5.62 -6.00
C ASP A 357 -12.98 5.15 -6.43
N PHE A 358 -12.89 4.21 -7.38
CA PHE A 358 -11.62 3.72 -7.91
C PHE A 358 -10.87 4.75 -8.74
N LYS A 359 -11.60 5.58 -9.49
CA LYS A 359 -10.99 6.67 -10.26
C LYS A 359 -10.37 7.73 -9.34
N VAL A 360 -10.97 8.00 -8.20
CA VAL A 360 -10.43 8.90 -7.16
C VAL A 360 -9.17 8.28 -6.54
N GLU A 361 -9.19 6.99 -6.16
CA GLU A 361 -8.01 6.29 -5.64
C GLU A 361 -6.84 6.27 -6.65
N LYS A 362 -7.14 6.05 -7.94
CA LYS A 362 -6.11 6.07 -9.00
C LYS A 362 -5.53 7.47 -9.24
N LYS A 363 -6.30 8.54 -8.95
CA LYS A 363 -5.78 9.92 -8.95
C LYS A 363 -4.88 10.20 -7.74
N GLU A 364 -5.17 9.62 -6.58
CA GLU A 364 -4.35 9.76 -5.38
C GLU A 364 -3.05 8.96 -5.44
N THR A 365 -3.02 7.82 -6.17
CA THR A 365 -1.81 7.00 -6.40
C THR A 365 -0.93 7.47 -7.56
N LYS A 366 -1.43 8.30 -8.48
CA LYS A 366 -0.54 9.12 -9.26
C LYS A 366 0.01 10.17 -8.31
N GLU A 367 1.25 10.03 -7.90
CA GLU A 367 2.07 11.17 -7.54
C GLU A 367 2.00 12.12 -8.74
N GLU A 368 1.00 13.01 -8.73
CA GLU A 368 1.12 14.25 -9.49
C GLU A 368 2.38 14.85 -8.91
N THR A 369 3.44 14.91 -9.70
CA THR A 369 4.50 15.86 -9.47
C THR A 369 3.76 17.17 -9.22
N PRO A 370 3.77 17.71 -7.98
CA PRO A 370 2.92 18.83 -7.64
C PRO A 370 3.29 19.92 -8.62
N GLU A 371 2.30 20.46 -9.33
CA GLU A 371 2.49 21.52 -10.28
C GLU A 371 3.14 22.68 -9.53
N VAL A 372 4.46 22.77 -9.69
CA VAL A 372 5.26 23.82 -9.06
C VAL A 372 5.12 25.08 -9.89
N SER A 373 4.81 26.19 -9.26
CA SER A 373 4.66 27.48 -9.93
C SER A 373 5.67 28.47 -9.37
N GLU A 374 6.29 29.25 -10.23
CA GLU A 374 7.20 30.31 -9.83
C GLU A 374 6.43 31.62 -9.57
N ILE A 375 6.55 32.16 -8.38
CA ILE A 375 6.08 33.49 -8.01
C ILE A 375 7.20 34.50 -8.29
N LYS A 376 7.23 35.02 -9.50
CA LYS A 376 8.33 35.86 -10.01
C LYS A 376 8.63 37.07 -9.15
N SER A 377 7.62 37.78 -8.65
CA SER A 377 7.77 38.97 -7.78
C SER A 377 8.46 38.69 -6.45
N LEU A 378 8.38 37.44 -5.96
CA LEU A 378 9.03 37.01 -4.75
C LEU A 378 10.23 36.08 -5.01
N LYS A 379 10.48 35.69 -6.25
CA LYS A 379 11.53 34.74 -6.66
C LYS A 379 11.48 33.45 -5.86
N ILE A 380 10.29 32.92 -5.65
CA ILE A 380 10.08 31.63 -4.96
C ILE A 380 9.34 30.65 -5.86
N ILE A 381 9.61 29.36 -5.68
CA ILE A 381 8.83 28.29 -6.29
C ILE A 381 7.94 27.69 -5.19
N VAL A 382 6.67 27.55 -5.50
CA VAL A 382 5.67 27.04 -4.58
C VAL A 382 4.86 25.91 -5.21
N ARG A 383 4.27 25.08 -4.38
CA ARG A 383 3.26 24.09 -4.76
C ARG A 383 2.05 24.17 -3.82
N PRO A 384 0.87 23.75 -4.27
CA PRO A 384 -0.28 23.60 -3.36
C PRO A 384 0.01 22.68 -2.19
N LEU A 385 -0.51 23.04 -1.02
CA LEU A 385 -0.50 22.20 0.18
C LEU A 385 -1.44 21.01 -0.05
N ASN A 386 -0.98 19.78 0.24
CA ASN A 386 -1.78 18.58 0.10
C ASN A 386 -2.11 17.95 1.47
N ASN A 387 -2.99 16.94 1.49
CA ASN A 387 -3.41 16.28 2.72
C ASN A 387 -2.25 15.60 3.48
N LYS A 388 -1.27 15.06 2.76
CA LYS A 388 -0.07 14.44 3.33
C LYS A 388 0.78 15.46 4.09
N ASP A 389 0.91 16.69 3.58
CA ASP A 389 1.59 17.79 4.27
C ASP A 389 0.85 18.16 5.57
N ILE A 390 -0.49 18.21 5.53
CA ILE A 390 -1.32 18.54 6.69
C ILE A 390 -1.14 17.50 7.80
N GLU A 391 -1.20 16.21 7.44
CA GLU A 391 -1.03 15.10 8.38
C GLU A 391 0.40 15.02 8.94
N GLN A 392 1.41 15.03 8.09
CA GLN A 392 2.81 14.93 8.51
C GLN A 392 3.24 16.10 9.40
N ARG A 393 2.72 17.29 9.11
CA ARG A 393 3.04 18.50 9.84
C ARG A 393 2.05 18.81 10.96
N LYS A 394 1.02 17.98 11.15
CA LYS A 394 -0.04 18.20 12.17
C LYS A 394 -0.65 19.60 12.09
N LEU A 395 -0.85 20.10 10.88
CA LEU A 395 -1.53 21.37 10.65
C LEU A 395 -3.03 21.23 10.96
N PRO A 396 -3.72 22.34 11.28
CA PRO A 396 -5.18 22.29 11.49
C PRO A 396 -5.89 21.70 10.26
N ASN A 397 -6.86 20.81 10.51
CA ASN A 397 -7.70 20.25 9.46
C ASN A 397 -8.34 21.38 8.64
N GLN A 398 -8.39 21.22 7.30
CA GLN A 398 -8.85 22.24 6.34
C GLN A 398 -7.87 23.42 6.13
N THR A 399 -6.62 23.34 6.56
CA THR A 399 -5.60 24.32 6.16
C THR A 399 -5.41 24.25 4.65
N THR A 400 -5.48 25.41 3.99
CA THR A 400 -5.12 25.58 2.58
C THR A 400 -3.93 26.53 2.46
N GLY A 401 -3.15 26.40 1.40
CA GLY A 401 -1.98 27.26 1.21
C GLY A 401 -1.01 26.74 0.18
N LEU A 402 0.16 27.37 0.13
CA LEU A 402 1.25 27.06 -0.79
C LEU A 402 2.50 26.71 0.00
N VAL A 403 3.09 25.57 -0.27
CA VAL A 403 4.39 25.15 0.28
C VAL A 403 5.51 25.77 -0.55
N ILE A 404 6.47 26.44 0.09
CA ILE A 404 7.67 26.95 -0.57
C ILE A 404 8.60 25.76 -0.84
N THR A 405 8.91 25.52 -2.11
CA THR A 405 9.80 24.43 -2.54
C THR A 405 11.18 24.91 -2.91
N ASN A 406 11.32 26.19 -3.28
CA ASN A 406 12.61 26.82 -3.57
C ASN A 406 12.54 28.33 -3.30
N ILE A 407 13.67 28.94 -2.92
CA ILE A 407 13.84 30.38 -2.73
C ILE A 407 15.02 30.81 -3.57
N GLY A 408 14.76 31.68 -4.56
CA GLY A 408 15.80 32.18 -5.46
C GLY A 408 16.77 33.13 -4.79
N LYS A 409 17.96 33.29 -5.37
CA LYS A 409 18.94 34.28 -4.90
C LYS A 409 18.36 35.71 -4.99
N ASN A 410 18.62 36.50 -3.95
CA ASN A 410 18.09 37.86 -3.80
C ASN A 410 16.56 37.91 -3.83
N SER A 411 15.92 36.90 -3.25
CA SER A 411 14.47 36.92 -3.00
C SER A 411 14.14 37.94 -1.92
N PRO A 412 13.07 38.76 -2.06
CA PRO A 412 12.62 39.63 -0.96
C PRO A 412 12.13 38.84 0.27
N VAL A 413 12.07 37.52 0.19
CA VAL A 413 11.70 36.59 1.27
C VAL A 413 12.81 35.56 1.57
N ASP A 414 14.07 35.92 1.39
CA ASP A 414 15.25 35.06 1.62
C ASP A 414 15.39 34.59 3.07
N TYR A 415 14.71 35.24 4.02
CA TYR A 415 14.60 34.88 5.43
C TYR A 415 13.54 33.79 5.72
N LEU A 416 12.74 33.39 4.72
CA LEU A 416 11.87 32.22 4.81
C LEU A 416 12.65 30.94 4.51
N ASN A 417 12.07 29.80 4.84
CA ASN A 417 12.67 28.51 4.61
C ASN A 417 11.89 27.69 3.58
N VAL A 418 12.61 26.87 2.84
CA VAL A 418 11.97 25.79 2.07
C VAL A 418 11.20 24.91 3.04
N GLY A 419 9.95 24.62 2.70
CA GLY A 419 8.99 23.92 3.55
C GLY A 419 8.04 24.84 4.31
N ASP A 420 8.26 26.16 4.43
CA ASP A 420 7.27 27.07 5.00
C ASP A 420 6.01 27.09 4.13
N VAL A 421 4.85 27.23 4.77
CA VAL A 421 3.53 27.20 4.12
C VAL A 421 2.85 28.55 4.18
N ILE A 422 2.65 29.21 3.04
CA ILE A 422 1.93 30.48 2.94
C ILE A 422 0.44 30.17 2.94
N VAL A 423 -0.29 30.61 3.97
CA VAL A 423 -1.71 30.30 4.16
C VAL A 423 -2.64 31.50 3.94
N GLU A 424 -2.13 32.73 4.14
CA GLU A 424 -2.89 33.96 3.91
C GLU A 424 -1.99 35.03 3.29
N ALA A 425 -2.58 35.90 2.49
CA ALA A 425 -1.98 37.15 2.02
C ALA A 425 -3.00 38.28 2.15
N GLN A 426 -2.61 39.45 2.69
CA GLN A 426 -3.50 40.58 2.94
C GLN A 426 -4.79 40.18 3.66
N LYS A 427 -4.66 39.28 4.67
CA LYS A 427 -5.76 38.71 5.47
C LYS A 427 -6.77 37.87 4.67
N LYS A 428 -6.47 37.51 3.43
CA LYS A 428 -7.27 36.58 2.62
C LYS A 428 -6.62 35.21 2.58
N LYS A 429 -7.42 34.16 2.75
CA LYS A 429 -6.95 32.77 2.66
C LYS A 429 -6.50 32.45 1.24
N ILE A 430 -5.39 31.72 1.12
CA ILE A 430 -4.84 31.22 -0.13
C ILE A 430 -5.28 29.77 -0.31
N LYS A 431 -5.88 29.46 -1.46
CA LYS A 431 -6.29 28.12 -1.84
C LYS A 431 -5.52 27.60 -3.06
N SER A 432 -5.00 28.50 -3.88
CA SER A 432 -4.28 28.19 -5.11
C SER A 432 -3.16 29.18 -5.37
N THR A 433 -2.23 28.84 -6.26
CA THR A 433 -1.18 29.74 -6.73
C THR A 433 -1.76 30.99 -7.35
N LYS A 434 -2.84 30.84 -8.13
CA LYS A 434 -3.54 31.93 -8.75
C LYS A 434 -4.11 32.92 -7.74
N ASP A 435 -4.71 32.46 -6.63
CA ASP A 435 -5.19 33.35 -5.58
C ASP A 435 -4.07 34.24 -5.03
N PHE A 436 -2.90 33.66 -4.85
CA PHE A 436 -1.74 34.38 -4.32
C PHE A 436 -1.20 35.42 -5.34
N GLU A 437 -1.10 35.02 -6.61
CA GLU A 437 -0.67 35.93 -7.70
C GLU A 437 -1.66 37.09 -7.90
N ASP A 438 -2.96 36.85 -7.83
CA ASP A 438 -4.00 37.87 -7.94
C ASP A 438 -3.91 38.89 -6.80
N ILE A 439 -3.66 38.43 -5.57
CA ILE A 439 -3.44 39.30 -4.40
C ILE A 439 -2.17 40.11 -4.58
N LEU A 440 -1.05 39.50 -4.97
CA LEU A 440 0.22 40.16 -5.26
C LEU A 440 0.05 41.23 -6.37
N GLY A 441 -0.60 40.85 -7.46
CA GLY A 441 -0.87 41.76 -8.57
C GLY A 441 -1.72 42.97 -8.16
N THR A 442 -2.67 42.79 -7.23
CA THR A 442 -3.47 43.87 -6.67
C THR A 442 -2.62 44.82 -5.84
N VAL A 443 -1.72 44.27 -4.99
CA VAL A 443 -0.82 45.07 -4.15
C VAL A 443 0.16 45.84 -5.00
N LEU A 444 0.77 45.24 -6.01
CA LEU A 444 1.70 45.90 -6.94
C LEU A 444 1.02 47.05 -7.73
N LYS A 445 -0.25 46.87 -8.15
CA LYS A 445 -1.03 47.88 -8.83
C LYS A 445 -1.44 49.07 -7.94
N SER A 446 -1.57 48.82 -6.63
CA SER A 446 -1.99 49.83 -5.65
C SER A 446 -0.85 50.72 -5.14
N ASN A 447 0.34 50.64 -5.70
CA ASN A 447 1.53 51.37 -5.27
C ASN A 447 1.97 51.05 -3.81
N GLN A 448 1.44 49.99 -3.22
CA GLN A 448 1.89 49.47 -1.90
C GLN A 448 3.22 48.71 -2.10
N LYS A 449 4.21 49.12 -1.29
CA LYS A 449 5.53 48.52 -1.32
C LYS A 449 5.68 47.33 -0.33
N THR A 450 4.60 46.95 0.30
CA THR A 450 4.64 45.88 1.33
C THR A 450 3.39 45.04 1.26
N ILE A 451 3.55 43.70 1.28
CA ILE A 451 2.47 42.75 1.42
C ILE A 451 2.57 42.06 2.79
N LEU A 452 1.44 41.87 3.44
CA LEU A 452 1.36 41.03 4.65
C LEU A 452 1.04 39.61 4.25
N ILE A 453 1.92 38.65 4.60
CA ILE A 453 1.66 37.22 4.45
C ILE A 453 1.58 36.54 5.81
N VAL A 454 0.85 35.43 5.86
CA VAL A 454 0.79 34.55 7.04
C VAL A 454 1.31 33.19 6.62
N ILE A 455 2.26 32.68 7.39
CA ILE A 455 2.87 31.37 7.13
C ILE A 455 2.73 30.44 8.34
N TYR A 456 2.83 29.13 8.07
CA TYR A 456 3.28 28.14 9.05
C TYR A 456 4.75 27.80 8.74
N ASN A 457 5.64 28.05 9.71
CA ASN A 457 7.05 27.67 9.56
C ASN A 457 7.27 26.15 9.73
N ASN A 458 8.50 25.66 9.53
CA ASN A 458 8.84 24.24 9.67
C ASN A 458 8.62 23.66 11.08
N GLN A 459 8.40 24.50 12.09
CA GLN A 459 8.04 24.12 13.46
C GLN A 459 6.52 24.22 13.71
N ASN A 460 5.71 24.41 12.65
CA ASN A 460 4.25 24.60 12.69
C ASN A 460 3.78 25.82 13.49
N GLN A 461 4.65 26.82 13.65
CA GLN A 461 4.28 28.08 14.29
C GLN A 461 3.69 29.01 13.23
N ARG A 462 2.51 29.55 13.51
CA ARG A 462 1.86 30.55 12.64
C ARG A 462 2.51 31.92 12.87
N ARG A 463 2.97 32.57 11.78
CA ARG A 463 3.66 33.87 11.82
C ARG A 463 3.09 34.86 10.79
N TYR A 464 3.02 36.10 11.17
CA TYR A 464 2.69 37.23 10.30
C TYR A 464 3.97 37.90 9.84
N ILE A 465 4.11 38.12 8.54
CA ILE A 465 5.34 38.64 7.94
C ILE A 465 4.97 39.74 6.94
N GLY A 466 5.57 40.93 7.14
CA GLY A 466 5.52 42.00 6.16
C GLY A 466 6.68 41.86 5.15
N VAL A 467 6.35 41.62 3.89
CA VAL A 467 7.32 41.48 2.80
C VAL A 467 7.38 42.73 1.99
N LYS A 468 8.57 43.34 1.86
CA LYS A 468 8.80 44.47 0.92
C LYS A 468 8.84 43.93 -0.49
N LEU A 469 8.06 44.55 -1.37
CA LEU A 469 8.05 44.29 -2.81
C LEU A 469 8.86 45.37 -3.46
N ASP A 470 9.91 45.00 -4.19
CA ASP A 470 10.76 45.94 -4.96
C ASP A 470 10.06 46.43 -6.24
#